data_82e2c8012bf32612cf8df80ea38febf5
#
_entry.id   82e2c8012bf32612cf8df80ea38febf5
#
_cell.length_a   1.000
_cell.length_b   1.000
_cell.length_c   1.000
_cell.angle_alpha   90.00
_cell.angle_beta   90.00
_cell.angle_gamma   90.00
#
_symmetry.space_group_name_H-M   'P 1'
#
loop_
_entity.id
_entity.type
_entity.pdbx_description
1 polymer ?
#
loop_
_entity_poly.entity_id
_entity_poly.type
_entity_poly.pdbx_seq_one_letter_code
_entity_poly.pdbx_strand_id
1 'polypeptide(L)'
;AVMGISALCLFASQGLSVSAATIKEENIAHNQALAIQSNEVANWPTGPVVSAESAILMDADTGAILYAKNIHQQEYPASTTKILTTLIASERCSMDEIVDFSYDAVHDIDPGSNHIAIDPGEQLTMEECLNAILIRSANEVSFAVAEHISGTTWQDFAPIMNERAKELGCVDSNFVNPNGLPNEDHYTSAYDLAMIGRAFFANEALCKMTMTHMLHILPSERQPDDIMEVNKMELIPGGKYAYPYLVGCKTGYTDVARSTL
;
A
#
# COMPACT_ATOMS: atom_id res chain seq x y z
N ALA A 1 15.80 -52.39 -54.01
CA ALA A 1 15.81 -52.28 -52.57
C ALA A 1 16.72 -51.10 -52.18
N VAL A 2 16.15 -50.03 -51.80
CA VAL A 2 16.87 -48.86 -51.23
C VAL A 2 16.39 -48.69 -49.81
N MET A 3 17.27 -48.98 -48.88
CA MET A 3 17.01 -48.72 -47.43
C MET A 3 17.25 -47.23 -47.16
N GLY A 4 16.21 -46.50 -46.77
CA GLY A 4 16.31 -45.16 -46.25
C GLY A 4 16.53 -45.23 -44.74
N ILE A 5 17.64 -44.66 -44.29
CA ILE A 5 17.95 -44.48 -42.86
C ILE A 5 17.36 -43.12 -42.50
N SER A 6 16.28 -43.15 -41.70
CA SER A 6 15.73 -41.92 -41.05
C SER A 6 16.51 -41.65 -39.75
N ALA A 7 17.34 -40.65 -39.77
CA ALA A 7 17.96 -40.11 -38.54
C ALA A 7 16.95 -39.23 -37.79
N LEU A 8 16.49 -39.74 -36.64
CA LEU A 8 15.64 -39.01 -35.70
C LEU A 8 16.54 -38.11 -34.85
N CYS A 9 16.62 -36.82 -35.18
CA CYS A 9 17.26 -35.83 -34.31
C CYS A 9 16.36 -35.53 -33.12
N LEU A 10 16.66 -36.10 -31.96
CA LEU A 10 16.12 -35.68 -30.67
C LEU A 10 16.81 -34.38 -30.27
N PHE A 11 16.14 -33.25 -30.48
CA PHE A 11 16.51 -32.03 -29.80
C PHE A 11 16.00 -32.13 -28.35
N ALA A 12 16.91 -32.42 -27.42
CA ALA A 12 16.65 -32.22 -26.01
C ALA A 12 16.63 -30.72 -25.73
N SER A 13 15.45 -30.11 -25.66
CA SER A 13 15.27 -28.78 -25.12
C SER A 13 15.55 -28.87 -23.62
N GLN A 14 16.79 -28.54 -23.22
CA GLN A 14 17.08 -28.22 -21.82
C GLN A 14 16.42 -26.87 -21.55
N GLY A 15 15.16 -26.88 -21.16
CA GLY A 15 14.51 -25.73 -20.55
C GLY A 15 15.20 -25.45 -19.21
N LEU A 16 16.02 -24.43 -19.17
CA LEU A 16 16.52 -23.88 -17.89
C LEU A 16 15.30 -23.39 -17.11
N SER A 17 14.83 -24.19 -16.16
CA SER A 17 13.87 -23.74 -15.17
C SER A 17 14.61 -22.83 -14.19
N VAL A 18 14.61 -21.51 -14.45
CA VAL A 18 15.07 -20.53 -13.48
C VAL A 18 14.14 -20.57 -12.28
N SER A 19 14.68 -20.83 -11.08
CA SER A 19 13.85 -20.88 -9.87
C SER A 19 13.38 -19.48 -9.49
N ALA A 20 12.20 -19.36 -8.85
CA ALA A 20 11.71 -18.07 -8.35
C ALA A 20 12.70 -17.40 -7.35
N ALA A 21 13.49 -18.21 -6.62
CA ALA A 21 14.55 -17.70 -5.75
C ALA A 21 15.66 -17.01 -6.56
N THR A 22 16.09 -17.61 -7.68
CA THR A 22 17.13 -17.03 -8.56
C THR A 22 16.67 -15.70 -9.17
N ILE A 23 15.42 -15.61 -9.63
CA ILE A 23 14.84 -14.35 -10.16
C ILE A 23 14.82 -13.27 -9.08
N LYS A 24 14.46 -13.64 -7.84
CA LYS A 24 14.47 -12.70 -6.72
C LYS A 24 15.87 -12.18 -6.42
N GLU A 25 16.88 -13.05 -6.42
CA GLU A 25 18.28 -12.67 -6.17
C GLU A 25 18.83 -11.78 -7.30
N GLU A 26 18.52 -12.08 -8.55
CA GLU A 26 18.89 -11.26 -9.70
C GLU A 26 18.27 -9.86 -9.64
N ASN A 27 16.98 -9.76 -9.29
CA ASN A 27 16.29 -8.48 -9.13
C ASN A 27 16.89 -7.66 -7.97
N ILE A 28 17.20 -8.30 -6.84
CA ILE A 28 17.88 -7.63 -5.72
C ILE A 28 19.24 -7.08 -6.15
N ALA A 29 20.05 -7.87 -6.84
CA ALA A 29 21.37 -7.46 -7.31
C ALA A 29 21.25 -6.31 -8.34
N HIS A 30 20.31 -6.40 -9.27
CA HIS A 30 20.02 -5.32 -10.22
C HIS A 30 19.66 -4.03 -9.49
N ASN A 31 18.67 -4.09 -8.58
CA ASN A 31 18.22 -2.93 -7.82
C ASN A 31 19.33 -2.32 -6.98
N GLN A 32 20.20 -3.14 -6.37
CA GLN A 32 21.36 -2.65 -5.61
C GLN A 32 22.40 -1.93 -6.47
N ALA A 33 22.46 -2.23 -7.77
CA ALA A 33 23.38 -1.57 -8.71
C ALA A 33 22.84 -0.23 -9.24
N LEU A 34 21.54 0.09 -9.06
CA LEU A 34 20.96 1.34 -9.49
C LEU A 34 21.59 2.53 -8.74
N ALA A 35 21.80 3.63 -9.45
CA ALA A 35 22.45 4.80 -8.89
C ALA A 35 21.60 5.45 -7.78
N ILE A 36 22.24 5.79 -6.68
CA ILE A 36 21.69 6.66 -5.65
C ILE A 36 21.93 8.09 -6.10
N GLN A 37 20.85 8.82 -6.33
CA GLN A 37 20.89 10.20 -6.82
C GLN A 37 20.88 11.22 -5.67
N SER A 38 21.21 10.80 -4.46
CA SER A 38 20.96 11.58 -3.26
C SER A 38 21.29 13.06 -3.40
N ASN A 39 20.49 13.80 -2.98
CA ASN A 39 20.18 14.81 -1.98
C ASN A 39 20.42 16.27 -2.44
N GLU A 40 19.50 17.09 -1.98
CA GLU A 40 19.53 18.54 -2.19
C GLU A 40 20.46 19.24 -1.16
N VAL A 41 21.03 18.49 -0.22
CA VAL A 41 21.88 19.04 0.86
C VAL A 41 23.36 18.87 0.54
N ALA A 42 24.07 19.97 0.41
CA ALA A 42 25.50 19.97 0.11
C ALA A 42 26.29 19.19 1.18
N ASN A 43 27.19 18.31 0.75
CA ASN A 43 28.01 17.43 1.59
C ASN A 43 27.24 16.38 2.41
N TRP A 44 25.97 16.11 2.11
CA TRP A 44 25.26 15.03 2.71
C TRP A 44 25.86 13.67 2.29
N PRO A 45 26.01 12.69 3.19
CA PRO A 45 26.60 11.40 2.82
C PRO A 45 25.68 10.63 1.87
N THR A 46 26.28 9.92 0.93
CA THR A 46 25.56 8.94 0.12
C THR A 46 24.96 7.88 1.04
N GLY A 47 23.67 7.69 1.06
CA GLY A 47 23.00 6.72 1.92
C GLY A 47 23.36 5.26 1.65
N PRO A 48 22.78 4.32 2.38
CA PRO A 48 23.03 2.89 2.19
C PRO A 48 22.49 2.40 0.84
N VAL A 49 23.11 1.34 0.33
CA VAL A 49 22.56 0.60 -0.82
C VAL A 49 21.33 -0.20 -0.36
N VAL A 50 20.19 0.06 -0.95
CA VAL A 50 18.94 -0.65 -0.66
C VAL A 50 18.53 -1.55 -1.82
N SER A 51 17.81 -2.64 -1.53
CA SER A 51 17.31 -3.59 -2.53
C SER A 51 16.00 -3.16 -3.19
N ALA A 52 15.37 -2.07 -2.73
CA ALA A 52 14.20 -1.50 -3.36
C ALA A 52 14.56 -0.92 -4.74
N GLU A 53 13.65 -0.98 -5.70
CA GLU A 53 13.78 -0.37 -7.02
C GLU A 53 13.72 1.15 -6.93
N SER A 54 12.75 1.65 -6.19
CA SER A 54 12.56 3.07 -5.87
C SER A 54 12.61 3.28 -4.36
N ALA A 55 13.26 4.36 -3.90
CA ALA A 55 13.31 4.69 -2.48
C ALA A 55 13.59 6.19 -2.25
N ILE A 56 13.01 6.74 -1.20
CA ILE A 56 13.22 8.12 -0.77
C ILE A 56 13.38 8.20 0.74
N LEU A 57 14.22 9.12 1.20
CA LEU A 57 14.19 9.65 2.55
C LEU A 57 14.00 11.16 2.46
N MET A 58 12.96 11.66 3.07
CA MET A 58 12.60 13.07 3.06
C MET A 58 12.46 13.56 4.50
N ASP A 59 12.97 14.74 4.77
CA ASP A 59 12.70 15.44 6.02
C ASP A 59 11.23 15.88 6.05
N ALA A 60 10.49 15.47 7.08
CA ALA A 60 9.04 15.67 7.13
C ALA A 60 8.67 17.15 7.28
N ASP A 61 9.45 17.94 8.01
CA ASP A 61 9.16 19.34 8.29
C ASP A 61 9.47 20.22 7.07
N THR A 62 10.66 20.07 6.49
CA THR A 62 11.15 20.95 5.43
C THR A 62 10.83 20.45 4.03
N GLY A 63 10.62 19.14 3.84
CA GLY A 63 10.50 18.49 2.54
C GLY A 63 11.85 18.26 1.84
N ALA A 64 12.99 18.53 2.50
CA ALA A 64 14.30 18.29 1.92
C ALA A 64 14.53 16.80 1.67
N ILE A 65 14.98 16.47 0.45
CA ILE A 65 15.27 15.09 0.06
C ILE A 65 16.67 14.74 0.56
N LEU A 66 16.77 13.77 1.46
CA LEU A 66 18.00 13.30 2.08
C LEU A 66 18.58 12.07 1.37
N TYR A 67 17.74 11.29 0.70
CA TYR A 67 18.11 10.13 -0.10
C TYR A 67 17.12 9.96 -1.24
N ALA A 68 17.62 9.74 -2.44
CA ALA A 68 16.79 9.55 -3.62
C ALA A 68 17.32 8.39 -4.48
N LYS A 69 16.41 7.52 -4.91
CA LYS A 69 16.64 6.45 -5.85
C LYS A 69 15.37 6.24 -6.67
N ASN A 70 15.42 6.54 -7.97
CA ASN A 70 14.28 6.44 -8.88
C ASN A 70 12.98 7.06 -8.33
N ILE A 71 13.08 8.20 -7.66
CA ILE A 71 11.97 8.76 -6.86
C ILE A 71 10.77 9.19 -7.68
N HIS A 72 10.92 9.39 -8.99
CA HIS A 72 9.86 9.76 -9.94
C HIS A 72 9.44 8.61 -10.86
N GLN A 73 9.96 7.39 -10.63
CA GLN A 73 9.52 6.21 -11.36
C GLN A 73 8.11 5.82 -10.92
N GLN A 74 7.22 5.60 -11.89
CA GLN A 74 5.86 5.13 -11.63
C GLN A 74 5.90 3.66 -11.22
N GLU A 75 5.30 3.36 -10.09
CA GLU A 75 5.26 2.05 -9.45
C GLU A 75 3.84 1.74 -8.97
N TYR A 76 3.53 0.47 -8.85
CA TYR A 76 2.29 0.03 -8.21
C TYR A 76 2.38 0.23 -6.69
N PRO A 77 1.50 1.04 -6.06
CA PRO A 77 1.59 1.33 -4.63
C PRO A 77 1.16 0.17 -3.73
N ALA A 78 0.35 -0.75 -4.22
CA ALA A 78 -0.36 -1.71 -3.38
C ALA A 78 -1.09 -0.99 -2.22
N SER A 79 -1.19 -1.63 -1.05
CA SER A 79 -1.91 -1.07 0.11
C SER A 79 -1.30 0.18 0.75
N THR A 80 -0.16 0.71 0.27
CA THR A 80 0.28 2.04 0.68
C THR A 80 -0.66 3.14 0.17
N THR A 81 -1.47 2.89 -0.87
CA THR A 81 -2.61 3.71 -1.30
C THR A 81 -3.51 4.12 -0.12
N LYS A 82 -3.70 3.23 0.85
CA LYS A 82 -4.60 3.44 1.99
C LYS A 82 -4.21 4.60 2.91
N ILE A 83 -2.95 5.06 2.86
CA ILE A 83 -2.56 6.28 3.58
C ILE A 83 -3.28 7.52 3.02
N LEU A 84 -3.44 7.60 1.70
CA LEU A 84 -4.21 8.68 1.08
C LEU A 84 -5.71 8.55 1.37
N THR A 85 -6.26 7.36 1.28
CA THR A 85 -7.68 7.09 1.58
C THR A 85 -8.03 7.48 3.02
N THR A 86 -7.23 7.05 3.99
CA THR A 86 -7.47 7.35 5.42
C THR A 86 -7.16 8.80 5.77
N LEU A 87 -6.21 9.44 5.10
CA LEU A 87 -5.96 10.88 5.22
C LEU A 87 -7.20 11.67 4.79
N ILE A 88 -7.73 11.41 3.60
CA ILE A 88 -8.93 12.08 3.07
C ILE A 88 -10.13 11.86 4.00
N ALA A 89 -10.32 10.63 4.49
CA ALA A 89 -11.39 10.33 5.45
C ALA A 89 -11.25 11.14 6.74
N SER A 90 -10.03 11.22 7.30
CA SER A 90 -9.77 12.01 8.52
C SER A 90 -9.94 13.51 8.34
N GLU A 91 -9.82 14.02 7.11
CA GLU A 91 -10.00 15.43 6.78
C GLU A 91 -11.45 15.81 6.50
N ARG A 92 -12.30 14.85 6.09
CA ARG A 92 -13.66 15.10 5.60
C ARG A 92 -14.76 14.60 6.52
N CYS A 93 -14.46 13.66 7.40
CA CYS A 93 -15.45 12.97 8.23
C CYS A 93 -15.12 13.10 9.73
N SER A 94 -16.15 13.11 10.55
CA SER A 94 -16.00 12.91 11.99
C SER A 94 -15.76 11.44 12.30
N MET A 95 -14.99 11.14 13.35
CA MET A 95 -14.66 9.75 13.70
C MET A 95 -15.84 8.93 14.17
N ASP A 96 -16.92 9.57 14.62
CA ASP A 96 -18.18 8.96 15.04
C ASP A 96 -19.24 8.82 13.94
N GLU A 97 -18.96 9.29 12.71
CA GLU A 97 -19.84 9.04 11.57
C GLU A 97 -20.00 7.55 11.31
N ILE A 98 -21.22 7.14 10.95
CA ILE A 98 -21.55 5.76 10.67
C ILE A 98 -21.37 5.47 9.20
N VAL A 99 -20.53 4.50 8.90
CA VAL A 99 -20.25 4.00 7.54
C VAL A 99 -21.09 2.75 7.30
N ASP A 100 -21.90 2.79 6.24
CA ASP A 100 -22.69 1.65 5.76
C ASP A 100 -21.86 0.76 4.83
N PHE A 101 -22.01 -0.56 4.98
CA PHE A 101 -21.35 -1.52 4.10
C PHE A 101 -22.32 -2.00 3.01
N SER A 102 -22.14 -1.50 1.80
CA SER A 102 -22.92 -1.93 0.64
C SER A 102 -22.52 -3.35 0.21
N TYR A 103 -23.37 -3.96 -0.63
CA TYR A 103 -23.04 -5.23 -1.27
C TYR A 103 -21.77 -5.13 -2.12
N ASP A 104 -21.63 -4.06 -2.88
CA ASP A 104 -20.50 -3.83 -3.79
C ASP A 104 -19.20 -3.59 -2.98
N ALA A 105 -19.22 -2.77 -1.93
CA ALA A 105 -18.06 -2.56 -1.08
C ALA A 105 -17.50 -3.87 -0.49
N VAL A 106 -18.38 -4.79 -0.09
CA VAL A 106 -17.98 -6.07 0.52
C VAL A 106 -17.51 -7.09 -0.53
N HIS A 107 -18.08 -7.11 -1.73
CA HIS A 107 -17.86 -8.18 -2.71
C HIS A 107 -16.95 -7.82 -3.90
N ASP A 108 -16.66 -6.54 -4.14
CA ASP A 108 -15.76 -6.09 -5.23
C ASP A 108 -14.28 -6.31 -4.92
N ILE A 109 -13.95 -6.89 -3.78
CA ILE A 109 -12.57 -7.22 -3.43
C ILE A 109 -12.11 -8.53 -4.08
N ASP A 110 -10.82 -8.61 -4.42
CA ASP A 110 -10.24 -9.84 -4.95
C ASP A 110 -10.29 -10.99 -3.93
N PRO A 111 -10.64 -12.22 -4.34
CA PRO A 111 -10.61 -13.38 -3.47
C PRO A 111 -9.24 -13.58 -2.82
N GLY A 112 -9.22 -13.71 -1.49
CA GLY A 112 -8.00 -13.90 -0.70
C GLY A 112 -7.24 -12.60 -0.39
N SER A 113 -7.74 -11.44 -0.81
CA SER A 113 -7.21 -10.15 -0.38
C SER A 113 -7.56 -9.86 1.10
N ASN A 114 -6.87 -8.90 1.71
CA ASN A 114 -7.09 -8.58 3.14
C ASN A 114 -8.48 -8.00 3.39
N HIS A 115 -9.19 -8.54 4.37
CA HIS A 115 -10.51 -8.09 4.84
C HIS A 115 -10.69 -8.39 6.34
N ILE A 116 -11.75 -7.85 6.95
CA ILE A 116 -12.18 -8.14 8.34
C ILE A 116 -13.46 -8.99 8.39
N ALA A 117 -13.95 -9.41 7.24
CA ALA A 117 -15.15 -10.26 7.07
C ALA A 117 -16.46 -9.59 7.53
N ILE A 118 -16.59 -8.29 7.33
CA ILE A 118 -17.85 -7.58 7.56
C ILE A 118 -18.88 -7.96 6.49
N ASP A 119 -20.15 -8.04 6.88
CA ASP A 119 -21.25 -8.41 5.99
C ASP A 119 -21.97 -7.18 5.38
N PRO A 120 -22.59 -7.32 4.19
CA PRO A 120 -23.42 -6.26 3.61
C PRO A 120 -24.57 -5.86 4.54
N GLY A 121 -24.78 -4.57 4.71
CA GLY A 121 -25.80 -3.99 5.58
C GLY A 121 -25.35 -3.77 7.02
N GLU A 122 -24.18 -4.23 7.39
CA GLU A 122 -23.53 -3.90 8.66
C GLU A 122 -23.00 -2.46 8.64
N GLN A 123 -22.65 -1.94 9.81
CA GLN A 123 -22.22 -0.57 10.00
C GLN A 123 -21.09 -0.49 11.03
N LEU A 124 -20.10 0.33 10.74
CA LEU A 124 -19.02 0.69 11.66
C LEU A 124 -18.93 2.21 11.80
N THR A 125 -18.34 2.67 12.90
CA THR A 125 -17.91 4.06 12.99
C THR A 125 -16.73 4.33 12.05
N MET A 126 -16.53 5.57 11.64
CA MET A 126 -15.35 5.96 10.81
C MET A 126 -14.05 5.60 11.55
N GLU A 127 -13.97 5.78 12.86
CA GLU A 127 -12.79 5.39 13.66
C GLU A 127 -12.49 3.89 13.55
N GLU A 128 -13.50 3.02 13.67
CA GLU A 128 -13.35 1.58 13.49
C GLU A 128 -12.91 1.23 12.06
N CYS A 129 -13.48 1.90 11.07
CA CYS A 129 -13.09 1.75 9.67
C CYS A 129 -11.61 2.11 9.45
N LEU A 130 -11.16 3.28 9.93
CA LEU A 130 -9.76 3.71 9.75
C LEU A 130 -8.80 2.76 10.48
N ASN A 131 -9.13 2.29 11.67
CA ASN A 131 -8.35 1.28 12.37
C ASN A 131 -8.28 -0.04 11.57
N ALA A 132 -9.40 -0.52 11.02
CA ALA A 132 -9.43 -1.73 10.19
C ALA A 132 -8.56 -1.58 8.91
N ILE A 133 -8.63 -0.42 8.24
CA ILE A 133 -7.82 -0.11 7.07
C ILE A 133 -6.32 -0.06 7.41
N LEU A 134 -5.94 0.55 8.52
CA LEU A 134 -4.53 0.76 8.85
C LEU A 134 -3.89 -0.47 9.49
N ILE A 135 -4.61 -1.21 10.34
CA ILE A 135 -4.11 -2.37 11.08
C ILE A 135 -4.15 -3.65 10.22
N ARG A 136 -5.34 -3.96 9.68
CA ARG A 136 -5.58 -5.19 8.90
C ARG A 136 -5.37 -5.00 7.41
N SER A 137 -5.32 -3.75 6.96
CA SER A 137 -5.30 -3.41 5.52
C SER A 137 -6.60 -3.84 4.81
N ALA A 138 -7.75 -3.73 5.48
CA ALA A 138 -9.05 -4.18 5.00
C ALA A 138 -9.46 -3.48 3.70
N ASN A 139 -9.70 -4.26 2.64
CA ASN A 139 -9.99 -3.74 1.31
C ASN A 139 -11.45 -3.32 1.18
N GLU A 140 -12.39 -4.14 1.66
CA GLU A 140 -13.83 -3.85 1.67
C GLU A 140 -14.14 -2.60 2.49
N VAL A 141 -13.47 -2.43 3.62
CA VAL A 141 -13.63 -1.23 4.46
C VAL A 141 -13.15 0.02 3.72
N SER A 142 -12.10 -0.10 2.90
CA SER A 142 -11.63 1.03 2.07
C SER A 142 -12.67 1.40 1.01
N PHE A 143 -13.38 0.43 0.42
CA PHE A 143 -14.49 0.68 -0.50
C PHE A 143 -15.68 1.35 0.20
N ALA A 144 -16.10 0.84 1.38
CA ALA A 144 -17.20 1.43 2.14
C ALA A 144 -16.91 2.88 2.55
N VAL A 145 -15.69 3.18 3.00
CA VAL A 145 -15.24 4.55 3.30
C VAL A 145 -15.26 5.43 2.05
N ALA A 146 -14.85 4.89 0.90
CA ALA A 146 -14.88 5.61 -0.37
C ALA A 146 -16.33 5.93 -0.81
N GLU A 147 -17.27 4.99 -0.68
CA GLU A 147 -18.69 5.21 -0.93
C GLU A 147 -19.29 6.27 0.02
N HIS A 148 -18.96 6.18 1.30
CA HIS A 148 -19.42 7.14 2.30
C HIS A 148 -18.99 8.58 1.96
N ILE A 149 -17.73 8.77 1.54
CA ILE A 149 -17.20 10.11 1.22
C ILE A 149 -17.69 10.62 -0.14
N SER A 150 -17.79 9.76 -1.14
CA SER A 150 -18.29 10.14 -2.48
C SER A 150 -19.80 10.35 -2.48
N GLY A 151 -20.53 9.72 -1.56
CA GLY A 151 -21.99 9.72 -1.49
C GLY A 151 -22.66 8.88 -2.58
N THR A 152 -21.88 8.09 -3.34
CA THR A 152 -22.33 7.27 -4.48
C THR A 152 -21.60 5.93 -4.49
N THR A 153 -20.76 5.67 -5.49
CA THR A 153 -19.99 4.44 -5.62
C THR A 153 -18.54 4.64 -5.17
N TRP A 154 -17.85 3.56 -4.82
CA TRP A 154 -16.44 3.65 -4.45
C TRP A 154 -15.56 4.17 -5.62
N GLN A 155 -15.97 3.95 -6.88
CA GLN A 155 -15.27 4.44 -8.06
C GLN A 155 -15.25 5.98 -8.14
N ASP A 156 -16.30 6.62 -7.67
CA ASP A 156 -16.43 8.08 -7.66
C ASP A 156 -15.50 8.75 -6.63
N PHE A 157 -14.82 7.96 -5.81
CA PHE A 157 -13.80 8.44 -4.90
C PHE A 157 -12.46 8.73 -5.60
N ALA A 158 -12.17 8.10 -6.74
CA ALA A 158 -10.91 8.27 -7.46
C ALA A 158 -10.61 9.73 -7.86
N PRO A 159 -11.55 10.53 -8.39
CA PRO A 159 -11.32 11.95 -8.61
C PRO A 159 -10.94 12.73 -7.34
N ILE A 160 -11.56 12.40 -6.20
CA ILE A 160 -11.27 13.01 -4.90
C ILE A 160 -9.83 12.69 -4.46
N MET A 161 -9.39 11.44 -4.65
CA MET A 161 -8.03 11.02 -4.36
C MET A 161 -7.01 11.79 -5.21
N ASN A 162 -7.24 11.87 -6.52
CA ASN A 162 -6.33 12.53 -7.45
C ASN A 162 -6.27 14.05 -7.23
N GLU A 163 -7.39 14.67 -6.91
CA GLU A 163 -7.41 16.10 -6.52
C GLU A 163 -6.57 16.32 -5.27
N ARG A 164 -6.79 15.51 -4.22
CA ARG A 164 -6.04 15.63 -2.98
C ARG A 164 -4.55 15.34 -3.16
N ALA A 165 -4.18 14.32 -3.93
CA ALA A 165 -2.79 14.04 -4.26
C ALA A 165 -2.12 15.24 -4.95
N LYS A 166 -2.80 15.87 -5.92
CA LYS A 166 -2.31 17.08 -6.59
C LYS A 166 -2.13 18.25 -5.64
N GLU A 167 -3.06 18.48 -4.71
CA GLU A 167 -2.95 19.52 -3.68
C GLU A 167 -1.74 19.30 -2.76
N LEU A 168 -1.39 18.04 -2.49
CA LEU A 168 -0.21 17.66 -1.72
C LEU A 168 1.10 17.81 -2.50
N GLY A 169 1.05 18.10 -3.81
CA GLY A 169 2.22 18.28 -4.66
C GLY A 169 2.66 17.01 -5.40
N CYS A 170 1.82 15.98 -5.47
CA CYS A 170 2.07 14.80 -6.28
C CYS A 170 2.04 15.13 -7.77
N VAL A 171 2.97 14.55 -8.53
CA VAL A 171 3.16 14.82 -9.96
C VAL A 171 3.21 13.57 -10.83
N ASP A 172 3.40 12.39 -10.23
CA ASP A 172 3.63 11.12 -10.92
C ASP A 172 2.55 10.08 -10.62
N SER A 173 1.44 10.46 -9.97
CA SER A 173 0.42 9.54 -9.47
C SER A 173 -0.89 9.61 -10.23
N ASN A 174 -1.55 8.46 -10.31
CA ASN A 174 -2.95 8.32 -10.67
C ASN A 174 -3.59 7.22 -9.81
N PHE A 175 -4.60 7.56 -9.05
CA PHE A 175 -5.33 6.64 -8.18
C PHE A 175 -6.70 6.33 -8.79
N VAL A 176 -7.01 5.03 -8.95
CA VAL A 176 -8.28 4.56 -9.52
C VAL A 176 -9.12 3.74 -8.54
N ASN A 177 -8.55 3.37 -7.39
CA ASN A 177 -9.27 2.68 -6.31
C ASN A 177 -8.71 3.09 -4.93
N PRO A 178 -9.49 2.93 -3.84
CA PRO A 178 -9.10 3.39 -2.50
C PRO A 178 -8.19 2.42 -1.73
N ASN A 179 -7.94 1.21 -2.25
CA ASN A 179 -7.29 0.15 -1.51
C ASN A 179 -5.92 -0.30 -2.06
N GLY A 180 -5.61 0.07 -3.31
CA GLY A 180 -4.35 -0.28 -3.96
C GLY A 180 -4.32 -1.66 -4.61
N LEU A 181 -5.48 -2.26 -4.87
CA LEU A 181 -5.57 -3.46 -5.70
C LEU A 181 -5.06 -3.16 -7.12
N PRO A 182 -4.43 -4.14 -7.80
CA PRO A 182 -3.77 -3.92 -9.08
C PRO A 182 -4.72 -3.40 -10.16
N ASN A 183 -4.30 -2.33 -10.82
CA ASN A 183 -4.90 -1.81 -12.04
C ASN A 183 -3.80 -1.10 -12.82
N GLU A 184 -3.75 -1.22 -14.14
CA GLU A 184 -2.68 -0.64 -14.97
C GLU A 184 -2.62 0.89 -14.87
N ASP A 185 -3.77 1.53 -14.60
CA ASP A 185 -3.88 2.96 -14.41
C ASP A 185 -3.71 3.40 -12.92
N HIS A 186 -3.40 2.46 -12.01
CA HIS A 186 -3.20 2.75 -10.58
C HIS A 186 -1.71 2.76 -10.24
N TYR A 187 -1.11 3.92 -10.21
CA TYR A 187 0.32 4.08 -9.98
C TYR A 187 0.65 5.33 -9.15
N THR A 188 1.84 5.33 -8.59
CA THR A 188 2.43 6.44 -7.83
C THR A 188 3.95 6.39 -7.97
N SER A 189 4.65 7.33 -7.33
CA SER A 189 6.10 7.32 -7.21
C SER A 189 6.55 7.38 -5.75
N ALA A 190 7.82 7.08 -5.48
CA ALA A 190 8.35 7.21 -4.12
C ALA A 190 8.28 8.67 -3.64
N TYR A 191 8.49 9.64 -4.53
CA TYR A 191 8.34 11.06 -4.23
C TYR A 191 6.90 11.39 -3.82
N ASP A 192 5.91 10.99 -4.61
CA ASP A 192 4.51 11.29 -4.33
C ASP A 192 4.02 10.59 -3.04
N LEU A 193 4.43 9.34 -2.80
CA LEU A 193 4.13 8.67 -1.54
C LEU A 193 4.76 9.39 -0.35
N ALA A 194 5.95 9.97 -0.49
CA ALA A 194 6.55 10.78 0.58
C ALA A 194 5.76 12.08 0.82
N MET A 195 5.23 12.73 -0.22
CA MET A 195 4.39 13.92 -0.09
C MET A 195 3.07 13.60 0.63
N ILE A 196 2.43 12.49 0.26
CA ILE A 196 1.22 11.98 0.94
C ILE A 196 1.57 11.59 2.38
N GLY A 197 2.68 10.90 2.59
CA GLY A 197 3.18 10.48 3.90
C GLY A 197 3.42 11.66 4.85
N ARG A 198 3.97 12.76 4.36
CA ARG A 198 4.15 13.99 5.18
C ARG A 198 2.83 14.50 5.74
N ALA A 199 1.79 14.57 4.91
CA ALA A 199 0.48 15.00 5.35
C ALA A 199 -0.16 13.99 6.32
N PHE A 200 -0.05 12.69 6.01
CA PHE A 200 -0.59 11.62 6.85
C PHE A 200 0.08 11.59 8.23
N PHE A 201 1.41 11.61 8.30
CA PHE A 201 2.14 11.51 9.56
C PHE A 201 2.17 12.83 10.36
N ALA A 202 1.69 13.95 9.79
CA ALA A 202 1.38 15.15 10.56
C ALA A 202 0.09 15.00 11.40
N ASN A 203 -0.74 14.00 11.14
CA ASN A 203 -1.94 13.68 11.91
C ASN A 203 -1.63 12.66 13.03
N GLU A 204 -1.55 13.12 14.27
CA GLU A 204 -1.23 12.28 15.43
C GLU A 204 -2.23 11.13 15.64
N ALA A 205 -3.52 11.31 15.31
CA ALA A 205 -4.53 10.26 15.46
C ALA A 205 -4.26 9.10 14.49
N LEU A 206 -3.97 9.41 13.22
CA LEU A 206 -3.60 8.41 12.21
C LEU A 206 -2.30 7.70 12.58
N CYS A 207 -1.29 8.43 13.07
CA CYS A 207 -0.06 7.83 13.59
C CYS A 207 -0.36 6.79 14.68
N LYS A 208 -1.16 7.16 15.69
CA LYS A 208 -1.54 6.26 16.79
C LYS A 208 -2.27 5.02 16.27
N MET A 209 -3.17 5.14 15.30
CA MET A 209 -3.87 4.01 14.69
C MET A 209 -2.88 3.03 14.04
N THR A 210 -1.89 3.50 13.26
CA THR A 210 -0.89 2.62 12.65
C THR A 210 -0.01 1.88 13.67
N MET A 211 0.18 2.46 14.85
CA MET A 211 0.98 1.90 15.95
C MET A 211 0.19 0.99 16.88
N THR A 212 -1.13 0.89 16.71
CA THR A 212 -2.00 0.04 17.52
C THR A 212 -1.71 -1.44 17.25
N HIS A 213 -1.51 -2.21 18.30
CA HIS A 213 -1.15 -3.63 18.19
C HIS A 213 -2.29 -4.54 17.74
N MET A 214 -3.50 -4.21 18.12
CA MET A 214 -4.67 -5.06 17.89
C MET A 214 -5.91 -4.19 17.66
N LEU A 215 -6.62 -4.48 16.57
CA LEU A 215 -7.99 -4.03 16.36
C LEU A 215 -8.92 -4.95 17.14
N HIS A 216 -9.85 -4.38 17.88
CA HIS A 216 -10.94 -5.13 18.49
C HIS A 216 -12.24 -4.33 18.32
N ILE A 217 -13.13 -4.82 17.45
CA ILE A 217 -14.46 -4.27 17.25
C ILE A 217 -15.44 -5.20 17.96
N LEU A 218 -16.07 -4.67 19.00
CA LEU A 218 -17.02 -5.44 19.82
C LEU A 218 -18.37 -5.59 19.11
N PRO A 219 -19.09 -6.71 19.34
CA PRO A 219 -20.45 -6.87 18.84
C PRO A 219 -21.36 -5.70 19.21
N SER A 220 -22.17 -5.27 18.27
CA SER A 220 -23.18 -4.23 18.46
C SER A 220 -24.48 -4.59 17.73
N GLU A 221 -25.52 -3.78 17.87
CA GLU A 221 -26.76 -3.94 17.09
C GLU A 221 -26.53 -3.70 15.58
N ARG A 222 -25.44 -3.02 15.21
CA ARG A 222 -25.09 -2.67 13.84
C ARG A 222 -24.14 -3.66 13.17
N GLN A 223 -23.37 -4.39 13.99
CA GLN A 223 -22.40 -5.40 13.57
C GLN A 223 -22.30 -6.43 14.68
N PRO A 224 -22.78 -7.70 14.47
CA PRO A 224 -22.96 -8.68 15.55
C PRO A 224 -21.70 -9.47 15.89
N ASP A 225 -20.64 -9.40 15.08
CA ASP A 225 -19.45 -10.21 15.23
C ASP A 225 -18.42 -9.60 16.20
N ASP A 226 -17.65 -10.45 16.87
CA ASP A 226 -16.49 -10.06 17.67
C ASP A 226 -15.24 -10.10 16.77
N ILE A 227 -14.85 -8.94 16.21
CA ILE A 227 -13.76 -8.85 15.22
C ILE A 227 -12.47 -8.50 15.93
N MET A 228 -11.50 -9.43 15.89
CA MET A 228 -10.16 -9.23 16.45
C MET A 228 -9.08 -9.44 15.38
N GLU A 229 -8.27 -8.40 15.12
CA GLU A 229 -7.19 -8.45 14.15
C GLU A 229 -5.88 -7.92 14.75
N VAL A 230 -4.80 -8.65 14.56
CA VAL A 230 -3.47 -8.28 15.06
C VAL A 230 -2.72 -7.49 13.99
N ASN A 231 -2.10 -6.39 14.40
CA ASN A 231 -1.20 -5.63 13.55
C ASN A 231 0.06 -6.46 13.24
N LYS A 232 0.25 -6.79 11.97
CA LYS A 232 1.40 -7.61 11.50
C LYS A 232 2.66 -6.78 11.24
N MET A 233 2.65 -5.48 11.58
CA MET A 233 3.78 -4.60 11.38
C MET A 233 4.91 -4.96 12.34
N GLU A 234 6.03 -5.42 11.79
CA GLU A 234 7.17 -5.88 12.58
C GLU A 234 8.06 -4.73 13.11
N LEU A 235 7.81 -3.48 12.68
CA LEU A 235 8.56 -2.30 13.11
C LEU A 235 8.00 -1.64 14.39
N ILE A 236 6.73 -1.93 14.77
CA ILE A 236 6.12 -1.40 16.00
C ILE A 236 6.72 -2.05 17.24
N PRO A 237 6.57 -1.47 18.44
CA PRO A 237 7.07 -2.06 19.68
C PRO A 237 6.63 -3.51 19.85
N GLY A 238 7.54 -4.41 20.21
CA GLY A 238 7.27 -5.85 20.33
C GLY A 238 7.41 -6.64 19.01
N GLY A 239 7.51 -6.00 17.87
CA GLY A 239 7.79 -6.64 16.59
C GLY A 239 9.25 -7.05 16.43
N LYS A 240 9.54 -7.93 15.48
CA LYS A 240 10.90 -8.47 15.23
C LYS A 240 11.94 -7.39 14.89
N TYR A 241 11.51 -6.34 14.22
CA TYR A 241 12.34 -5.23 13.76
C TYR A 241 11.95 -3.91 14.43
N ALA A 242 11.43 -3.97 15.66
CA ALA A 242 10.97 -2.80 16.40
C ALA A 242 11.96 -1.65 16.36
N TYR A 243 11.48 -0.46 15.96
CA TYR A 243 12.28 0.75 15.89
C TYR A 243 11.74 1.80 16.86
N PRO A 244 12.53 2.22 17.88
CA PRO A 244 12.01 3.03 18.98
C PRO A 244 11.58 4.46 18.59
N TYR A 245 11.99 4.92 17.42
CA TYR A 245 11.63 6.25 16.91
C TYR A 245 10.55 6.21 15.82
N LEU A 246 9.94 5.04 15.58
CA LEU A 246 8.84 4.91 14.64
C LEU A 246 7.63 5.66 15.17
N VAL A 247 7.03 6.51 14.33
CA VAL A 247 5.79 7.24 14.64
C VAL A 247 4.58 6.67 13.93
N GLY A 248 4.80 5.84 12.93
CA GLY A 248 3.76 5.15 12.16
C GLY A 248 4.33 4.54 10.90
N CYS A 249 3.61 3.63 10.30
CA CYS A 249 3.96 3.06 8.99
C CYS A 249 2.79 2.32 8.34
N LYS A 250 2.88 2.09 7.04
CA LYS A 250 1.96 1.27 6.27
C LYS A 250 2.71 0.47 5.22
N THR A 251 2.46 -0.84 5.19
CA THR A 251 2.99 -1.75 4.17
C THR A 251 1.96 -2.07 3.10
N GLY A 252 2.46 -2.50 1.95
CA GLY A 252 1.66 -3.07 0.88
C GLY A 252 2.34 -4.28 0.25
N TYR A 253 1.54 -5.15 -0.34
CA TYR A 253 1.99 -6.25 -1.17
C TYR A 253 0.93 -6.62 -2.19
N THR A 254 1.34 -6.77 -3.43
CA THR A 254 0.64 -7.50 -4.50
C THR A 254 1.68 -8.23 -5.34
N ASP A 255 1.25 -9.15 -6.19
CA ASP A 255 2.21 -9.87 -7.04
C ASP A 255 2.92 -8.96 -8.05
N VAL A 256 2.30 -7.86 -8.46
CA VAL A 256 2.89 -6.89 -9.39
C VAL A 256 3.72 -5.82 -8.67
N ALA A 257 3.24 -5.29 -7.55
CA ALA A 257 3.94 -4.27 -6.76
C ALA A 257 5.12 -4.84 -5.95
N ARG A 258 5.07 -6.15 -5.62
CA ARG A 258 5.93 -6.76 -4.61
C ARG A 258 5.71 -6.09 -3.25
N SER A 259 6.79 -5.85 -2.49
CA SER A 259 6.68 -5.24 -1.17
C SER A 259 6.85 -3.74 -1.25
N THR A 260 5.91 -2.99 -0.67
CA THR A 260 5.92 -1.53 -0.54
C THR A 260 5.86 -1.13 0.94
N LEU A 261 6.46 0.03 1.28
CA LEU A 261 6.49 0.60 2.62
C LEU A 261 6.51 2.12 2.52
#